data_892a76cf8893169eb8d509c63ab7c4e0
#
_entry.id   892a76cf8893169eb8d509c63ab7c4e0
#
_cell.length_a   1.000
_cell.length_b   1.000
_cell.length_c   1.000
_cell.angle_alpha   90.00
_cell.angle_beta   90.00
_cell.angle_gamma   90.00
#
_symmetry.space_group_name_H-M   'P 1'
#
loop_
_entity.id
_entity.type
_entity.pdbx_description
1 polymer ?
#
loop_
_entity_poly.entity_id
_entity_poly.type
_entity_poly.pdbx_seq_one_letter_code
_entity_poly.pdbx_strand_id
1 'polypeptide(L)'
;MLMTSAGGTPPRRLARRAGLGLLVLAAALVLACGGKGSASTPTPTATAEPATPTPTPIPTPTPTPVSLANAAFPPPPARPGTPPENPAGIKRIIMNRLHVDHYVENVPVVAGAMQTPVDAQYAVGYYPDFHVKPGESGNAIFSAHETWQHMQGPFFAMHFAQPGDDIYVQMNDSREFHYRVMSYKRYEERSMPMGEILNPTARPFGEAWLTLITCGGRIVYDASGFGEYLDRDVVVAKLVK
;
A
#
# COMPACT_ATOMS: atom_id res chain seq x y z
N MET A 1 53.14 -7.48 -6.55
CA MET A 1 53.77 -8.79 -6.82
C MET A 1 52.67 -9.78 -7.15
N LEU A 2 52.67 -10.18 -8.42
CA LEU A 2 52.12 -11.41 -9.08
C LEU A 2 50.76 -11.93 -8.61
N MET A 3 49.70 -11.86 -9.53
CA MET A 3 49.35 -12.83 -10.62
C MET A 3 48.95 -14.22 -10.09
N THR A 4 47.71 -14.67 -10.41
CA THR A 4 47.22 -15.63 -11.44
C THR A 4 45.75 -15.87 -11.21
N SER A 5 44.79 -15.62 -12.11
CA SER A 5 44.39 -16.33 -13.35
C SER A 5 44.02 -17.81 -13.18
N ALA A 6 42.72 -18.12 -13.38
CA ALA A 6 42.10 -19.28 -14.02
C ALA A 6 40.61 -19.22 -13.71
N GLY A 7 39.61 -19.18 -14.57
CA GLY A 7 39.44 -19.96 -15.78
C GLY A 7 38.44 -21.09 -15.45
N GLY A 8 37.12 -20.90 -15.72
CA GLY A 8 36.12 -21.95 -15.57
C GLY A 8 34.86 -21.66 -16.38
N THR A 9 34.73 -22.37 -17.47
CA THR A 9 33.76 -22.36 -18.54
C THR A 9 32.33 -22.76 -18.10
N PRO A 10 31.25 -22.29 -18.77
CA PRO A 10 29.89 -22.63 -18.45
C PRO A 10 29.43 -23.98 -19.04
N PRO A 11 28.49 -24.71 -18.43
CA PRO A 11 27.84 -25.83 -19.08
C PRO A 11 26.55 -25.46 -19.84
N ARG A 12 26.58 -25.89 -21.01
CA ARG A 12 25.66 -26.28 -22.06
C ARG A 12 24.16 -26.30 -21.75
N ARG A 13 23.46 -25.73 -22.75
CA ARG A 13 22.06 -25.93 -23.15
C ARG A 13 21.74 -27.43 -23.31
N LEU A 14 20.57 -27.83 -22.85
CA LEU A 14 19.87 -29.00 -23.42
C LEU A 14 18.43 -28.61 -23.79
N ALA A 15 18.07 -29.09 -24.96
CA ALA A 15 16.94 -28.72 -25.76
C ALA A 15 15.70 -29.60 -25.49
N ARG A 16 14.55 -29.00 -25.81
CA ARG A 16 13.34 -29.57 -26.44
C ARG A 16 12.78 -30.90 -25.95
N ARG A 17 11.49 -30.83 -25.57
CA ARG A 17 10.51 -31.79 -26.18
C ARG A 17 9.15 -31.12 -26.27
N ALA A 18 8.71 -31.03 -27.52
CA ALA A 18 7.33 -30.74 -27.94
C ALA A 18 6.47 -31.97 -27.66
N GLY A 19 5.28 -31.76 -27.14
CA GLY A 19 4.24 -32.77 -27.01
C GLY A 19 2.96 -32.26 -27.65
N LEU A 20 2.72 -32.70 -28.87
CA LEU A 20 1.52 -32.53 -29.68
C LEU A 20 0.50 -33.62 -29.28
N GLY A 21 -0.74 -33.26 -29.01
CA GLY A 21 -1.84 -34.21 -28.74
C GLY A 21 -3.16 -33.46 -28.78
N LEU A 22 -3.72 -33.46 -29.81
CA LEU A 22 -4.75 -34.14 -30.59
C LEU A 22 -6.18 -33.90 -30.07
N LEU A 23 -6.95 -33.28 -30.98
CA LEU A 23 -8.39 -33.10 -31.01
C LEU A 23 -9.22 -34.31 -30.59
N VAL A 24 -10.34 -34.08 -29.92
CA VAL A 24 -11.57 -34.85 -30.17
C VAL A 24 -12.78 -33.89 -30.17
N LEU A 25 -13.40 -33.85 -31.32
CA LEU A 25 -14.67 -33.23 -31.67
C LEU A 25 -15.78 -34.23 -31.34
N ALA A 26 -16.83 -33.82 -30.64
CA ALA A 26 -18.09 -34.56 -30.64
C ALA A 26 -19.28 -33.59 -30.68
N ALA A 27 -19.86 -33.50 -31.87
CA ALA A 27 -21.15 -32.90 -32.13
C ALA A 27 -22.25 -33.92 -31.81
N ALA A 28 -23.29 -33.52 -31.10
CA ALA A 28 -24.55 -34.24 -31.05
C ALA A 28 -25.69 -33.27 -31.29
N LEU A 29 -26.26 -33.42 -32.47
CA LEU A 29 -27.50 -32.78 -32.95
C LEU A 29 -28.68 -33.65 -32.50
N VAL A 30 -29.67 -33.10 -31.81
CA VAL A 30 -30.97 -33.72 -31.64
C VAL A 30 -32.04 -32.71 -32.01
N LEU A 31 -32.65 -32.94 -33.18
CA LEU A 31 -33.96 -32.37 -33.57
C LEU A 31 -35.06 -33.19 -32.90
N ALA A 32 -36.05 -32.52 -32.33
CA ALA A 32 -37.38 -33.11 -32.19
C ALA A 32 -38.46 -32.01 -32.33
N CYS A 33 -39.34 -32.27 -33.25
CA CYS A 33 -40.48 -31.48 -33.65
C CYS A 33 -41.68 -31.55 -32.68
N GLY A 34 -42.48 -30.49 -32.67
CA GLY A 34 -43.95 -30.63 -32.78
C GLY A 34 -44.75 -30.39 -31.52
N GLY A 35 -45.66 -29.41 -31.60
CA GLY A 35 -46.78 -29.30 -30.67
C GLY A 35 -47.47 -27.92 -30.71
N LYS A 36 -48.45 -27.76 -31.58
CA LYS A 36 -49.39 -26.62 -31.60
C LYS A 36 -50.31 -26.68 -30.36
N GLY A 37 -50.52 -25.54 -29.72
CA GLY A 37 -51.52 -25.40 -28.69
C GLY A 37 -51.65 -23.94 -28.29
N SER A 38 -52.53 -23.19 -29.01
CA SER A 38 -52.95 -21.86 -28.60
C SER A 38 -53.89 -21.94 -27.40
N ALA A 39 -53.55 -21.31 -26.32
CA ALA A 39 -54.48 -20.85 -25.31
C ALA A 39 -53.93 -19.55 -24.69
N SER A 40 -54.49 -18.43 -25.12
CA SER A 40 -54.22 -17.11 -24.52
C SER A 40 -54.95 -17.01 -23.18
N THR A 41 -54.19 -17.14 -22.10
CA THR A 41 -54.67 -16.81 -20.76
C THR A 41 -54.39 -15.32 -20.53
N PRO A 42 -55.36 -14.50 -20.06
CA PRO A 42 -55.08 -13.10 -19.77
C PRO A 42 -54.12 -13.00 -18.60
N THR A 43 -53.01 -12.33 -18.84
CA THR A 43 -52.00 -11.99 -17.81
C THR A 43 -52.65 -11.04 -16.78
N PRO A 44 -52.67 -11.36 -15.49
CA PRO A 44 -53.10 -10.40 -14.48
C PRO A 44 -52.17 -9.19 -14.49
N THR A 45 -52.72 -8.00 -14.62
CA THR A 45 -52.01 -6.72 -14.48
C THR A 45 -51.44 -6.66 -13.07
N ALA A 46 -50.13 -6.75 -12.95
CA ALA A 46 -49.45 -6.56 -11.67
C ALA A 46 -49.69 -5.12 -11.20
N THR A 47 -50.42 -4.97 -10.13
CA THR A 47 -50.53 -3.70 -9.39
C THR A 47 -49.13 -3.36 -8.88
N ALA A 48 -48.57 -2.22 -9.31
CA ALA A 48 -47.28 -1.74 -8.86
C ALA A 48 -47.35 -1.49 -7.33
N GLU A 49 -46.55 -2.23 -6.60
CA GLU A 49 -46.32 -2.00 -5.16
C GLU A 49 -45.70 -0.62 -4.97
N PRO A 50 -46.17 0.20 -4.00
CA PRO A 50 -45.59 1.51 -3.74
C PRO A 50 -44.08 1.34 -3.37
N ALA A 51 -43.22 2.04 -4.07
CA ALA A 51 -41.78 2.03 -3.81
C ALA A 51 -41.49 2.44 -2.34
N THR A 52 -40.92 1.53 -1.57
CA THR A 52 -40.40 1.81 -0.22
C THR A 52 -39.38 2.93 -0.31
N PRO A 53 -39.48 4.03 0.47
CA PRO A 53 -38.52 5.11 0.41
C PRO A 53 -37.12 4.58 0.77
N THR A 54 -36.18 4.76 -0.12
CA THR A 54 -34.75 4.42 0.12
C THR A 54 -34.27 5.25 1.32
N PRO A 55 -33.72 4.61 2.38
CA PRO A 55 -33.23 5.35 3.53
C PRO A 55 -32.12 6.32 3.09
N THR A 56 -32.28 7.59 3.42
CA THR A 56 -31.24 8.61 3.21
C THR A 56 -29.98 8.21 3.98
N PRO A 57 -28.79 8.14 3.35
CA PRO A 57 -27.57 7.79 4.04
C PRO A 57 -27.31 8.78 5.18
N ILE A 58 -27.18 8.27 6.40
CA ILE A 58 -26.76 9.08 7.56
C ILE A 58 -25.31 9.51 7.28
N PRO A 59 -24.97 10.80 7.39
CA PRO A 59 -23.61 11.26 7.18
C PRO A 59 -22.69 10.55 8.19
N THR A 60 -21.67 9.86 7.69
CA THR A 60 -20.63 9.25 8.53
C THR A 60 -19.89 10.39 9.23
N PRO A 61 -19.77 10.35 10.58
CA PRO A 61 -19.06 11.40 11.30
C PRO A 61 -17.62 11.51 10.80
N THR A 62 -17.16 12.72 10.51
CA THR A 62 -15.77 12.98 10.15
C THR A 62 -14.88 12.63 11.35
N PRO A 63 -13.87 11.76 11.20
CA PRO A 63 -13.02 11.38 12.30
C PRO A 63 -12.24 12.58 12.85
N THR A 64 -12.24 12.73 14.17
CA THR A 64 -11.53 13.81 14.87
C THR A 64 -10.02 13.61 14.78
N PRO A 65 -9.21 14.69 14.60
CA PRO A 65 -7.76 14.60 14.68
C PRO A 65 -7.27 14.01 16.01
N VAL A 66 -6.19 13.25 15.95
CA VAL A 66 -5.56 12.66 17.13
C VAL A 66 -4.87 13.76 17.93
N SER A 67 -4.98 13.73 19.26
CA SER A 67 -4.24 14.64 20.13
C SER A 67 -2.86 14.06 20.48
N LEU A 68 -1.80 14.81 20.21
CA LEU A 68 -0.42 14.47 20.56
C LEU A 68 0.09 15.27 21.77
N ALA A 69 -0.77 16.03 22.44
CA ALA A 69 -0.38 17.00 23.46
C ALA A 69 0.32 16.39 24.69
N ASN A 70 0.10 15.11 25.00
CA ASN A 70 0.70 14.39 26.13
C ASN A 70 1.51 13.17 25.67
N ALA A 71 2.05 13.20 24.45
CA ALA A 71 2.86 12.11 23.93
C ALA A 71 4.20 12.01 24.67
N ALA A 72 4.72 10.80 24.83
CA ALA A 72 5.98 10.54 25.54
C ALA A 72 7.21 11.22 24.89
N PHE A 73 7.12 11.55 23.60
CA PHE A 73 8.17 12.21 22.83
C PHE A 73 7.70 13.61 22.41
N PRO A 74 8.55 14.65 22.54
CA PRO A 74 8.20 15.99 22.05
C PRO A 74 8.20 16.03 20.52
N PRO A 75 7.42 16.96 19.91
CA PRO A 75 7.56 17.23 18.48
C PRO A 75 8.94 17.80 18.19
N PRO A 76 9.51 17.54 16.99
CA PRO A 76 10.77 18.13 16.58
C PRO A 76 10.62 19.64 16.36
N PRO A 77 11.72 20.39 16.43
CA PRO A 77 11.74 21.79 15.97
C PRO A 77 11.38 21.86 14.48
N ALA A 78 11.05 23.06 14.00
CA ALA A 78 10.80 23.24 12.58
C ALA A 78 12.04 22.84 11.77
N ARG A 79 11.83 22.14 10.64
CA ARG A 79 12.94 21.75 9.75
C ARG A 79 13.65 22.99 9.23
N PRO A 80 14.99 23.06 9.30
CA PRO A 80 15.72 24.17 8.71
C PRO A 80 15.76 24.05 7.18
N GLY A 81 15.54 25.17 6.50
CA GLY A 81 15.67 25.27 5.05
C GLY A 81 14.57 24.60 4.23
N THR A 82 14.69 24.72 2.93
CA THR A 82 13.74 24.11 1.97
C THR A 82 14.10 22.64 1.75
N PRO A 83 13.10 21.72 1.77
CA PRO A 83 13.34 20.32 1.42
C PRO A 83 13.92 20.18 0.01
N PRO A 84 14.81 19.20 -0.24
CA PRO A 84 15.27 18.90 -1.59
C PRO A 84 14.13 18.40 -2.46
N GLU A 85 14.24 18.64 -3.76
CA GLU A 85 13.30 18.09 -4.72
C GLU A 85 13.49 16.58 -4.88
N ASN A 86 12.39 15.83 -4.85
CA ASN A 86 12.42 14.39 -5.00
C ASN A 86 12.56 13.98 -6.48
N PRO A 87 13.56 13.16 -6.87
CA PRO A 87 13.76 12.74 -8.26
C PRO A 87 12.61 11.92 -8.85
N ALA A 88 11.81 11.24 -8.03
CA ALA A 88 10.60 10.54 -8.48
C ALA A 88 9.42 11.49 -8.71
N GLY A 89 9.57 12.76 -8.42
CA GLY A 89 8.53 13.78 -8.58
C GLY A 89 7.51 13.82 -7.44
N ILE A 90 7.75 13.14 -6.33
CA ILE A 90 6.85 13.10 -5.17
C ILE A 90 7.24 14.21 -4.21
N LYS A 91 6.34 15.17 -4.00
CA LYS A 91 6.62 16.35 -3.18
C LYS A 91 6.45 16.07 -1.69
N ARG A 92 5.27 15.56 -1.32
CA ARG A 92 4.93 15.33 0.10
C ARG A 92 3.82 14.31 0.26
N ILE A 93 3.71 13.75 1.47
CA ILE A 93 2.62 12.90 1.91
C ILE A 93 1.92 13.56 3.10
N ILE A 94 0.57 13.51 3.12
CA ILE A 94 -0.26 14.22 4.09
C ILE A 94 -1.32 13.26 4.64
N MET A 95 -1.46 13.21 5.97
CA MET A 95 -2.57 12.57 6.69
C MET A 95 -3.04 13.55 7.79
N ASN A 96 -4.01 14.39 7.49
CA ASN A 96 -4.41 15.50 8.36
C ASN A 96 -4.81 15.04 9.77
N ARG A 97 -5.54 13.93 9.89
CA ARG A 97 -5.98 13.40 11.19
C ARG A 97 -4.83 12.95 12.07
N LEU A 98 -3.73 12.50 11.47
CA LEU A 98 -2.56 11.95 12.16
C LEU A 98 -1.38 12.94 12.20
N HIS A 99 -1.59 14.21 11.82
CA HIS A 99 -0.54 15.25 11.77
C HIS A 99 0.68 14.87 10.92
N VAL A 100 0.49 14.02 9.91
CA VAL A 100 1.53 13.71 8.92
C VAL A 100 1.45 14.80 7.85
N ASP A 101 2.55 15.51 7.66
CA ASP A 101 2.74 16.48 6.58
C ASP A 101 4.23 16.65 6.31
N HIS A 102 4.79 15.70 5.54
CA HIS A 102 6.22 15.55 5.36
C HIS A 102 6.60 15.42 3.89
N TYR A 103 7.74 16.00 3.53
CA TYR A 103 8.33 15.82 2.21
C TYR A 103 8.87 14.39 2.04
N VAL A 104 9.12 14.01 0.78
CA VAL A 104 9.49 12.64 0.43
C VAL A 104 10.91 12.60 -0.15
N GLU A 105 11.72 11.66 0.33
CA GLU A 105 13.03 11.28 -0.23
C GLU A 105 12.94 9.95 -0.97
N ASN A 106 13.72 9.79 -2.05
CA ASN A 106 13.94 8.46 -2.62
C ASN A 106 14.92 7.70 -1.73
N VAL A 107 14.56 6.50 -1.35
CA VAL A 107 15.37 5.63 -0.50
C VAL A 107 15.63 4.32 -1.22
N PRO A 108 16.89 3.83 -1.28
CA PRO A 108 17.21 2.59 -1.97
C PRO A 108 16.90 1.36 -1.12
N VAL A 109 16.78 0.21 -1.80
CA VAL A 109 16.87 -1.11 -1.19
C VAL A 109 18.30 -1.64 -1.42
N VAL A 110 19.05 -1.86 -0.36
CA VAL A 110 20.45 -2.33 -0.44
C VAL A 110 20.55 -3.74 0.13
N ALA A 111 21.03 -4.67 -0.66
CA ALA A 111 21.15 -6.09 -0.29
C ALA A 111 19.85 -6.69 0.28
N GLY A 112 18.69 -6.28 -0.28
CA GLY A 112 17.36 -6.72 0.15
C GLY A 112 16.81 -6.00 1.39
N ALA A 113 17.56 -5.07 1.99
CA ALA A 113 17.12 -4.27 3.13
C ALA A 113 16.65 -2.88 2.69
N MET A 114 15.44 -2.52 3.07
CA MET A 114 14.91 -1.17 2.92
C MET A 114 15.72 -0.21 3.80
N GLN A 115 16.35 0.80 3.19
CA GLN A 115 17.09 1.80 3.94
C GLN A 115 16.14 2.85 4.52
N THR A 116 16.64 3.75 5.37
CA THR A 116 15.87 4.86 5.96
C THR A 116 16.19 6.17 5.23
N PRO A 117 15.29 7.18 5.28
CA PRO A 117 15.59 8.52 4.76
C PRO A 117 16.87 9.09 5.38
N VAL A 118 17.60 9.88 4.62
CA VAL A 118 18.80 10.59 5.11
C VAL A 118 18.39 11.63 6.16
N ASP A 119 17.32 12.39 5.88
CA ASP A 119 16.74 13.31 6.86
C ASP A 119 15.70 12.57 7.73
N ALA A 120 16.21 11.71 8.61
CA ALA A 120 15.44 10.77 9.41
C ALA A 120 14.33 11.42 10.26
N GLN A 121 14.53 12.69 10.67
CA GLN A 121 13.60 13.44 11.53
C GLN A 121 12.40 13.98 10.76
N TYR A 122 12.54 14.29 9.46
CA TYR A 122 11.55 15.08 8.75
C TYR A 122 11.07 14.46 7.42
N ALA A 123 11.79 13.48 6.88
CA ALA A 123 11.46 12.90 5.59
C ALA A 123 10.71 11.59 5.68
N VAL A 124 9.82 11.38 4.72
CA VAL A 124 9.25 10.07 4.40
C VAL A 124 10.01 9.49 3.23
N GLY A 125 10.48 8.25 3.35
CA GLY A 125 11.15 7.51 2.29
C GLY A 125 10.15 6.89 1.33
N TYR A 126 10.38 7.07 0.03
CA TYR A 126 9.76 6.33 -1.06
C TYR A 126 10.78 5.40 -1.69
N TYR A 127 10.37 4.17 -2.05
CA TYR A 127 11.26 3.14 -2.58
C TYR A 127 11.02 2.91 -4.08
N PRO A 128 11.78 3.58 -4.97
CA PRO A 128 11.65 3.41 -6.42
C PRO A 128 12.02 2.00 -6.90
N ASP A 129 12.77 1.23 -6.11
CA ASP A 129 13.16 -0.16 -6.43
C ASP A 129 11.95 -1.10 -6.55
N PHE A 130 10.80 -0.76 -5.99
CA PHE A 130 9.55 -1.52 -6.18
C PHE A 130 8.78 -1.12 -7.45
N HIS A 131 9.28 -0.17 -8.25
CA HIS A 131 8.81 0.21 -9.58
C HIS A 131 7.34 0.66 -9.67
N VAL A 132 6.71 1.08 -8.58
CA VAL A 132 5.32 1.58 -8.56
C VAL A 132 5.28 2.98 -7.99
N LYS A 133 4.87 3.97 -8.80
CA LYS A 133 4.65 5.35 -8.34
C LYS A 133 3.23 5.56 -7.83
N PRO A 134 3.02 6.56 -6.97
CA PRO A 134 1.67 6.97 -6.60
C PRO A 134 0.78 7.21 -7.82
N GLY A 135 -0.46 6.71 -7.76
CA GLY A 135 -1.43 6.78 -8.85
C GLY A 135 -1.34 5.64 -9.88
N GLU A 136 -0.24 4.89 -9.92
CA GLU A 136 -0.06 3.75 -10.83
C GLU A 136 -0.65 2.47 -10.25
N SER A 137 -1.06 1.55 -11.15
CA SER A 137 -1.47 0.20 -10.75
C SER A 137 -0.32 -0.54 -10.07
N GLY A 138 -0.53 -0.99 -8.86
CA GLY A 138 0.48 -1.64 -8.04
C GLY A 138 0.38 -1.18 -6.60
N ASN A 139 1.49 -1.32 -5.85
CA ASN A 139 1.58 -0.94 -4.45
C ASN A 139 2.78 0.00 -4.24
N ALA A 140 2.54 1.30 -4.09
CA ALA A 140 3.59 2.27 -3.81
C ALA A 140 4.01 2.16 -2.34
N ILE A 141 5.31 2.01 -2.07
CA ILE A 141 5.84 1.75 -0.73
C ILE A 141 6.52 2.98 -0.16
N PHE A 142 6.14 3.31 1.08
CA PHE A 142 6.72 4.39 1.85
C PHE A 142 7.09 3.92 3.25
N SER A 143 8.15 4.50 3.82
CA SER A 143 8.44 4.33 5.24
C SER A 143 8.97 5.61 5.87
N ALA A 144 8.87 5.72 7.18
CA ALA A 144 9.49 6.78 7.95
C ALA A 144 9.68 6.34 9.41
N HIS A 145 10.41 7.12 10.16
CA HIS A 145 10.59 6.85 11.59
C HIS A 145 9.32 7.15 12.40
N GLU A 146 9.04 6.33 13.40
CA GLU A 146 8.07 6.65 14.45
C GLU A 146 8.67 7.68 15.42
N THR A 147 9.91 7.43 15.87
CA THR A 147 10.69 8.36 16.68
C THR A 147 12.12 8.45 16.17
N TRP A 148 12.74 9.60 16.35
CA TRP A 148 14.15 9.82 16.08
C TRP A 148 14.76 10.74 17.12
N GLN A 149 15.91 10.38 17.68
CA GLN A 149 16.62 11.15 18.70
C GLN A 149 15.70 11.63 19.85
N HIS A 150 14.87 10.73 20.37
CA HIS A 150 13.88 11.00 21.43
C HIS A 150 12.82 12.08 21.09
N MET A 151 12.58 12.33 19.81
CA MET A 151 11.52 13.20 19.31
C MET A 151 10.55 12.42 18.40
N GLN A 152 9.37 12.99 18.18
CA GLN A 152 8.40 12.43 17.23
C GLN A 152 8.98 12.45 15.82
N GLY A 153 8.96 11.31 15.14
CA GLY A 153 9.29 11.19 13.73
C GLY A 153 8.07 11.41 12.83
N PRO A 154 8.25 11.37 11.49
CA PRO A 154 7.18 11.66 10.54
C PRO A 154 5.95 10.75 10.66
N PHE A 155 6.13 9.50 11.10
CA PHE A 155 5.04 8.54 11.27
C PHE A 155 4.71 8.25 12.74
N PHE A 156 5.02 9.19 13.65
CA PHE A 156 4.79 9.03 15.08
C PHE A 156 3.35 8.63 15.43
N ALA A 157 2.36 9.24 14.80
CA ALA A 157 0.96 8.98 15.10
C ALA A 157 0.36 7.82 14.27
N MET A 158 1.16 7.07 13.51
CA MET A 158 0.63 6.07 12.56
C MET A 158 -0.09 4.91 13.26
N HIS A 159 0.24 4.62 14.51
CA HIS A 159 -0.46 3.63 15.32
C HIS A 159 -1.93 3.97 15.63
N PHE A 160 -2.36 5.21 15.36
CA PHE A 160 -3.76 5.63 15.42
C PHE A 160 -4.48 5.52 14.06
N ALA A 161 -3.82 5.07 13.00
CA ALA A 161 -4.45 4.93 11.69
C ALA A 161 -5.63 3.95 11.75
N GLN A 162 -6.69 4.28 11.02
CA GLN A 162 -7.90 3.46 10.96
C GLN A 162 -8.49 3.44 9.55
N PRO A 163 -9.24 2.41 9.20
CA PRO A 163 -9.98 2.39 7.93
C PRO A 163 -10.83 3.66 7.77
N GLY A 164 -10.74 4.25 6.58
CA GLY A 164 -11.45 5.49 6.25
C GLY A 164 -10.60 6.76 6.38
N ASP A 165 -9.41 6.70 6.98
CA ASP A 165 -8.48 7.85 6.99
C ASP A 165 -8.02 8.19 5.57
N ASP A 166 -7.85 9.48 5.32
CA ASP A 166 -7.39 9.99 4.03
C ASP A 166 -5.86 10.18 4.03
N ILE A 167 -5.24 9.78 2.91
CA ILE A 167 -3.83 10.02 2.61
C ILE A 167 -3.77 10.76 1.28
N TYR A 168 -3.07 11.89 1.26
CA TYR A 168 -2.82 12.65 0.04
C TYR A 168 -1.35 12.58 -0.31
N VAL A 169 -1.04 12.25 -1.56
CA VAL A 169 0.31 12.27 -2.11
C VAL A 169 0.38 13.37 -3.15
N GLN A 170 1.09 14.46 -2.82
CA GLN A 170 1.30 15.59 -3.73
C GLN A 170 2.55 15.37 -4.56
N MET A 171 2.44 15.66 -5.85
CA MET A 171 3.54 15.59 -6.82
C MET A 171 4.12 16.98 -7.09
N ASN A 172 5.35 17.04 -7.61
CA ASN A 172 6.01 18.30 -7.98
C ASN A 172 5.28 19.03 -9.13
N ASP A 173 4.57 18.30 -9.98
CA ASP A 173 3.77 18.83 -11.09
C ASP A 173 2.35 19.25 -10.69
N SER A 174 2.10 19.41 -9.41
CA SER A 174 0.82 19.82 -8.80
C SER A 174 -0.30 18.76 -8.89
N ARG A 175 -0.06 17.56 -9.41
CA ARG A 175 -1.01 16.46 -9.25
C ARG A 175 -1.08 16.06 -7.79
N GLU A 176 -2.27 15.60 -7.37
CA GLU A 176 -2.50 15.03 -6.05
C GLU A 176 -3.24 13.70 -6.20
N PHE A 177 -2.77 12.69 -5.51
CA PHE A 177 -3.41 11.38 -5.44
C PHE A 177 -4.02 11.19 -4.05
N HIS A 178 -5.34 10.99 -4.02
CA HIS A 178 -6.09 10.74 -2.80
C HIS A 178 -6.26 9.24 -2.58
N TYR A 179 -5.74 8.75 -1.48
CA TYR A 179 -5.90 7.36 -1.02
C TYR A 179 -6.74 7.31 0.23
N ARG A 180 -7.44 6.19 0.43
CA ARG A 180 -8.18 5.91 1.64
C ARG A 180 -7.65 4.66 2.32
N VAL A 181 -7.37 4.77 3.62
CA VAL A 181 -6.89 3.65 4.42
C VAL A 181 -7.92 2.53 4.43
N MET A 182 -7.48 1.34 4.12
CA MET A 182 -8.26 0.11 4.18
C MET A 182 -7.98 -0.68 5.46
N SER A 183 -6.72 -0.69 5.89
CA SER A 183 -6.32 -1.43 7.08
C SER A 183 -5.09 -0.82 7.75
N TYR A 184 -5.05 -0.99 9.06
CA TYR A 184 -3.86 -0.85 9.88
C TYR A 184 -3.58 -2.19 10.58
N LYS A 185 -2.30 -2.60 10.62
CA LYS A 185 -1.90 -3.80 11.31
C LYS A 185 -0.50 -3.67 11.90
N ARG A 186 -0.34 -4.11 13.14
CA ARG A 186 0.96 -4.27 13.80
C ARG A 186 1.47 -5.69 13.64
N TYR A 187 2.74 -5.82 13.31
CA TYR A 187 3.45 -7.09 13.17
C TYR A 187 4.68 -7.09 14.06
N GLU A 188 5.00 -8.22 14.65
CA GLU A 188 6.33 -8.44 15.18
C GLU A 188 7.33 -8.46 14.00
N GLU A 189 8.42 -7.69 14.10
CA GLU A 189 9.36 -7.50 12.99
C GLU A 189 9.88 -8.81 12.41
N ARG A 190 10.25 -9.75 13.29
CA ARG A 190 10.85 -11.04 12.89
C ARG A 190 9.92 -11.96 12.11
N SER A 191 8.62 -11.80 12.29
CA SER A 191 7.57 -12.63 11.66
C SER A 191 6.76 -11.88 10.60
N MET A 192 7.14 -10.65 10.28
CA MET A 192 6.45 -9.79 9.35
C MET A 192 6.47 -10.37 7.92
N PRO A 193 5.31 -10.58 7.28
CA PRO A 193 5.23 -11.18 5.96
C PRO A 193 5.56 -10.17 4.87
N MET A 194 6.83 -9.77 4.75
CA MET A 194 7.27 -8.69 3.86
C MET A 194 6.84 -8.91 2.40
N GLY A 195 6.90 -10.14 1.89
CA GLY A 195 6.48 -10.44 0.52
C GLY A 195 5.02 -10.05 0.25
N GLU A 196 4.12 -10.36 1.19
CA GLU A 196 2.69 -10.03 1.09
C GLU A 196 2.43 -8.53 1.33
N ILE A 197 3.22 -7.88 2.18
CA ILE A 197 3.10 -6.44 2.45
C ILE A 197 3.54 -5.62 1.23
N LEU A 198 4.65 -6.01 0.60
CA LEU A 198 5.18 -5.31 -0.56
C LEU A 198 4.38 -5.60 -1.84
N ASN A 199 3.90 -6.83 -2.00
CA ASN A 199 3.11 -7.25 -3.16
C ASN A 199 1.86 -8.04 -2.73
N PRO A 200 0.82 -7.35 -2.24
CA PRO A 200 -0.39 -7.97 -1.71
C PRO A 200 -1.11 -8.83 -2.75
N THR A 201 -1.25 -10.14 -2.49
CA THR A 201 -1.99 -11.04 -3.38
C THR A 201 -3.48 -10.72 -3.45
N ALA A 202 -4.03 -10.09 -2.41
CA ALA A 202 -5.41 -9.61 -2.34
C ALA A 202 -5.67 -8.36 -3.19
N ARG A 203 -4.65 -7.69 -3.73
CA ARG A 203 -4.83 -6.50 -4.54
C ARG A 203 -5.39 -6.86 -5.93
N PRO A 204 -6.59 -6.38 -6.31
CA PRO A 204 -7.14 -6.61 -7.64
C PRO A 204 -6.23 -6.02 -8.73
N PHE A 205 -6.20 -6.70 -9.88
CA PHE A 205 -5.48 -6.20 -11.04
C PHE A 205 -5.97 -4.80 -11.45
N GLY A 206 -5.05 -3.91 -11.74
CA GLY A 206 -5.34 -2.53 -12.15
C GLY A 206 -5.61 -1.57 -10.98
N GLU A 207 -5.70 -2.02 -9.73
CA GLU A 207 -5.82 -1.12 -8.59
C GLU A 207 -4.48 -0.51 -8.18
N ALA A 208 -4.52 0.77 -7.80
CA ALA A 208 -3.40 1.50 -7.22
C ALA A 208 -3.54 1.49 -5.69
N TRP A 209 -2.59 0.83 -5.03
CA TRP A 209 -2.50 0.78 -3.57
C TRP A 209 -1.27 1.55 -3.09
N LEU A 210 -1.25 1.86 -1.82
CA LEU A 210 -0.16 2.52 -1.13
C LEU A 210 0.02 1.85 0.23
N THR A 211 1.27 1.54 0.59
CA THR A 211 1.60 0.96 1.88
C THR A 211 2.59 1.86 2.62
N LEU A 212 2.24 2.21 3.86
CA LEU A 212 3.11 2.93 4.80
C LEU A 212 3.63 1.96 5.84
N ILE A 213 4.92 2.04 6.15
CA ILE A 213 5.60 1.18 7.12
C ILE A 213 6.38 2.05 8.10
N THR A 214 6.26 1.78 9.38
CA THR A 214 7.08 2.42 10.43
C THR A 214 7.41 1.42 11.53
N CYS A 215 8.35 1.78 12.37
CA CYS A 215 8.54 1.13 13.68
C CYS A 215 7.28 1.30 14.52
N GLY A 216 7.08 0.47 15.53
CA GLY A 216 5.93 0.59 16.42
C GLY A 216 5.97 -0.37 17.59
N GLY A 217 5.02 -0.19 18.50
CA GLY A 217 4.76 -1.11 19.59
C GLY A 217 5.81 -1.11 20.69
N ARG A 218 6.37 -2.28 20.99
CA ARG A 218 7.28 -2.47 22.13
C ARG A 218 8.66 -1.90 21.81
N ILE A 219 9.21 -1.17 22.78
CA ILE A 219 10.60 -0.67 22.73
C ILE A 219 11.43 -1.44 23.76
N VAL A 220 12.61 -1.87 23.36
CA VAL A 220 13.64 -2.41 24.25
C VAL A 220 14.81 -1.44 24.22
N TYR A 221 15.25 -0.99 25.39
CA TYR A 221 16.38 -0.09 25.55
C TYR A 221 17.64 -0.89 25.89
N ASP A 222 18.75 -0.59 25.24
CA ASP A 222 20.05 -1.11 25.61
C ASP A 222 20.67 -0.33 26.79
N ALA A 223 21.88 -0.74 27.20
CA ALA A 223 22.60 -0.08 28.30
C ALA A 223 23.03 1.37 28.01
N SER A 224 23.05 1.77 26.73
CA SER A 224 23.35 3.14 26.31
C SER A 224 22.12 4.04 26.26
N GLY A 225 20.92 3.47 26.45
CA GLY A 225 19.64 4.16 26.32
C GLY A 225 19.13 4.22 24.89
N PHE A 226 19.75 3.51 23.96
CA PHE A 226 19.22 3.37 22.60
C PHE A 226 18.03 2.42 22.62
N GLY A 227 16.90 2.86 22.03
CA GLY A 227 15.67 2.10 21.97
C GLY A 227 15.47 1.44 20.61
N GLU A 228 15.21 0.13 20.61
CA GLU A 228 14.85 -0.63 19.42
C GLU A 228 13.37 -1.04 19.50
N TYR A 229 12.60 -0.74 18.44
CA TYR A 229 11.23 -1.18 18.31
C TYR A 229 11.18 -2.63 17.81
N LEU A 230 10.46 -3.48 18.54
CA LEU A 230 10.31 -4.90 18.18
C LEU A 230 9.19 -5.16 17.18
N ASP A 231 8.33 -4.18 16.96
CA ASP A 231 7.16 -4.32 16.10
C ASP A 231 7.22 -3.29 14.95
N ARG A 232 6.43 -3.54 13.91
CA ARG A 232 6.25 -2.65 12.76
C ARG A 232 4.78 -2.39 12.53
N ASP A 233 4.43 -1.12 12.33
CA ASP A 233 3.10 -0.69 11.97
C ASP A 233 3.00 -0.55 10.46
N VAL A 234 1.96 -1.16 9.90
CA VAL A 234 1.69 -1.18 8.46
C VAL A 234 0.29 -0.65 8.20
N VAL A 235 0.21 0.38 7.38
CA VAL A 235 -1.04 0.94 6.88
C VAL A 235 -1.13 0.64 5.40
N VAL A 236 -2.26 0.08 4.97
CA VAL A 236 -2.55 -0.16 3.55
C VAL A 236 -3.71 0.71 3.12
N ALA A 237 -3.55 1.42 2.02
CA ALA A 237 -4.55 2.32 1.47
C ALA A 237 -4.74 2.09 -0.02
N LYS A 238 -5.91 2.47 -0.53
CA LYS A 238 -6.32 2.34 -1.92
C LYS A 238 -6.64 3.71 -2.50
N LEU A 239 -6.25 3.94 -3.76
CA LEU A 239 -6.58 5.16 -4.50
C LEU A 239 -8.10 5.33 -4.60
N VAL A 240 -8.57 6.51 -4.24
CA VAL A 240 -9.98 6.93 -4.40
C VAL A 240 -10.18 7.31 -5.87
N LYS A 241 -11.19 6.73 -6.50
CA LYS A 241 -11.55 6.99 -7.91
C LYS A 241 -12.46 8.20 -8.02
#